data_0dda8d7dab49fa6da857a95d51ef3e42
#
_entry.id   0dda8d7dab49fa6da857a95d51ef3e42
#
_cell.length_a   1.000
_cell.length_b   1.000
_cell.length_c   1.000
_cell.angle_alpha   90.00
_cell.angle_beta   90.00
_cell.angle_gamma   90.00
#
_symmetry.space_group_name_H-M   'P 1'
#
loop_
_entity.id
_entity.type
_entity.pdbx_description
1 polymer ?
#
loop_
_entity_poly.entity_id
_entity_poly.type
_entity_poly.pdbx_seq_one_letter_code
_entity_poly.pdbx_strand_id
1 'polypeptide(L)'
;RNIRLGATIDGLVRKEKYELPPEAIREMIINAHCHRNLLDESCIQVAVYDDRLEVTSPGGLYNGLTYEEVMNGHSKIRNKGIANIFSQMGLVEAWGSGIKRILNAAEEYGLPKPRFQEFDNMFRVELFRVNPITDQANQATNQANQATNQANQDLERLDQVEDENVLSEKEIEILNLVRMQPSITQKEMANALDWNLASVKYYITKLKEKNYLKRQGSSQKGKWVILTKRD
;
A
#
# COMPACT_ATOMS: atom_id res chain seq x y z
N ARG A 1 21.45 -14.88 -17.43
CA ARG A 1 22.73 -14.56 -16.75
C ARG A 1 22.57 -13.48 -15.68
N ASN A 2 21.63 -12.56 -15.84
CA ASN A 2 21.45 -11.39 -14.95
C ASN A 2 20.37 -11.59 -13.87
N ILE A 3 19.61 -12.69 -13.90
CA ILE A 3 18.65 -13.08 -12.87
C ILE A 3 19.20 -14.35 -12.23
N ARG A 4 19.41 -14.30 -10.93
CA ARG A 4 20.01 -15.39 -10.17
C ARG A 4 19.02 -16.53 -10.01
N LEU A 5 19.53 -17.76 -10.13
CA LEU A 5 18.81 -18.97 -9.79
C LEU A 5 19.24 -19.39 -8.38
N GLY A 6 18.31 -19.31 -7.44
CA GLY A 6 18.50 -19.82 -6.09
C GLY A 6 18.07 -21.27 -6.00
N ALA A 7 18.60 -21.99 -5.01
CA ALA A 7 18.15 -23.33 -4.71
C ALA A 7 17.94 -23.45 -3.19
N THR A 8 16.80 -24.00 -2.81
CA THR A 8 16.51 -24.40 -1.43
C THR A 8 16.47 -25.91 -1.34
N ILE A 9 16.98 -26.47 -0.25
CA ILE A 9 16.93 -27.91 0.02
C ILE A 9 15.84 -28.12 1.07
N ASP A 10 14.81 -28.87 0.70
CA ASP A 10 13.68 -29.23 1.56
C ASP A 10 13.71 -30.77 1.71
N GLY A 11 14.29 -31.24 2.83
CA GLY A 11 14.59 -32.64 3.04
C GLY A 11 15.59 -33.18 2.00
N LEU A 12 15.15 -34.13 1.16
CA LEU A 12 15.93 -34.73 0.06
C LEU A 12 15.68 -34.06 -1.30
N VAL A 13 14.83 -33.05 -1.35
CA VAL A 13 14.43 -32.41 -2.62
C VAL A 13 15.07 -31.05 -2.74
N ARG A 14 15.81 -30.85 -3.83
CA ARG A 14 16.33 -29.55 -4.25
C ARG A 14 15.24 -28.83 -5.07
N LYS A 15 14.78 -27.68 -4.57
CA LYS A 15 13.87 -26.80 -5.29
C LYS A 15 14.65 -25.60 -5.82
N GLU A 16 14.63 -25.40 -7.13
CA GLU A 16 15.25 -24.25 -7.79
C GLU A 16 14.19 -23.17 -8.05
N LYS A 17 14.51 -21.93 -7.69
CA LYS A 17 13.63 -20.77 -7.86
C LYS A 17 14.45 -19.57 -8.31
N TYR A 18 13.99 -18.86 -9.34
CA TYR A 18 14.60 -17.60 -9.71
C TYR A 18 14.36 -16.55 -8.63
N GLU A 19 15.28 -15.61 -8.45
CA GLU A 19 15.15 -14.49 -7.51
C GLU A 19 14.02 -13.51 -7.87
N LEU A 20 13.64 -13.43 -9.14
CA LEU A 20 12.50 -12.68 -9.64
C LEU A 20 11.53 -13.63 -10.34
N PRO A 21 10.20 -13.46 -10.19
CA PRO A 21 9.20 -14.33 -10.81
C PRO A 21 9.21 -14.19 -12.32
N PRO A 22 9.50 -15.28 -13.09
CA PRO A 22 9.51 -15.23 -14.56
C PRO A 22 8.15 -14.82 -15.14
N GLU A 23 7.07 -15.14 -14.45
CA GLU A 23 5.71 -14.79 -14.85
C GLU A 23 5.47 -13.28 -14.81
N ALA A 24 5.92 -12.60 -13.74
CA ALA A 24 5.84 -11.15 -13.66
C ALA A 24 6.66 -10.47 -14.75
N ILE A 25 7.90 -10.93 -14.99
CA ILE A 25 8.77 -10.39 -16.02
C ILE A 25 8.13 -10.56 -17.41
N ARG A 26 7.59 -11.76 -17.70
CA ARG A 26 6.88 -12.03 -18.95
C ARG A 26 5.71 -11.05 -19.11
N GLU A 27 4.89 -10.89 -18.10
CA GLU A 27 3.74 -10.01 -18.12
C GLU A 27 4.14 -8.54 -18.35
N MET A 28 5.21 -8.06 -17.68
CA MET A 28 5.75 -6.72 -17.89
C MET A 28 6.14 -6.48 -19.34
N ILE A 29 6.82 -7.45 -19.98
CA ILE A 29 7.27 -7.36 -21.37
C ILE A 29 6.07 -7.39 -22.33
N ILE A 30 5.12 -8.30 -22.12
CA ILE A 30 3.92 -8.42 -22.94
C ILE A 30 3.09 -7.13 -22.88
N ASN A 31 2.87 -6.59 -21.68
CA ASN A 31 2.16 -5.34 -21.49
C ASN A 31 2.86 -4.17 -22.19
N ALA A 32 4.19 -4.11 -22.10
CA ALA A 32 4.95 -3.10 -22.80
C ALA A 32 4.69 -3.12 -24.33
N HIS A 33 4.63 -4.30 -24.95
CA HIS A 33 4.33 -4.45 -26.38
C HIS A 33 2.86 -4.13 -26.71
N CYS A 34 1.92 -4.58 -25.89
CA CYS A 34 0.49 -4.36 -26.11
C CYS A 34 0.09 -2.88 -25.97
N HIS A 35 0.83 -2.13 -25.15
CA HIS A 35 0.48 -0.74 -24.83
C HIS A 35 1.46 0.29 -25.39
N ARG A 36 2.59 -0.11 -25.99
CA ARG A 36 3.55 0.78 -26.63
C ARG A 36 2.88 1.73 -27.62
N ASN A 37 3.29 3.00 -27.60
CA ASN A 37 3.00 3.92 -28.70
C ASN A 37 3.90 3.58 -29.90
N LEU A 38 3.33 3.02 -30.96
CA LEU A 38 4.08 2.64 -32.18
C LEU A 38 4.46 3.83 -33.05
N LEU A 39 3.91 5.01 -32.79
CA LEU A 39 4.27 6.26 -33.48
C LEU A 39 5.51 6.92 -32.84
N ASP A 40 5.91 6.45 -31.67
CA ASP A 40 7.12 6.92 -31.00
C ASP A 40 8.32 6.07 -31.46
N GLU A 41 9.38 6.73 -31.89
CA GLU A 41 10.59 6.07 -32.40
C GLU A 41 11.40 5.36 -31.30
N SER A 42 11.15 5.69 -30.02
CA SER A 42 11.84 5.07 -28.90
C SER A 42 11.52 3.57 -28.79
N CYS A 43 12.46 2.79 -28.29
CA CYS A 43 12.26 1.36 -28.08
C CYS A 43 11.76 1.05 -26.66
N ILE A 44 11.18 -0.15 -26.48
CA ILE A 44 10.97 -0.72 -25.16
C ILE A 44 12.33 -1.00 -24.54
N GLN A 45 12.55 -0.55 -23.32
CA GLN A 45 13.78 -0.73 -22.57
C GLN A 45 13.55 -1.74 -21.45
N VAL A 46 14.45 -2.71 -21.35
CA VAL A 46 14.51 -3.65 -20.22
C VAL A 46 15.86 -3.46 -19.55
N ALA A 47 15.85 -2.94 -18.33
CA ALA A 47 17.04 -2.69 -17.55
C ALA A 47 17.08 -3.60 -16.31
N VAL A 48 18.24 -4.17 -16.03
CA VAL A 48 18.46 -5.05 -14.87
C VAL A 48 19.52 -4.40 -13.99
N TYR A 49 19.10 -3.97 -12.81
CA TYR A 49 19.95 -3.38 -11.78
C TYR A 49 20.21 -4.40 -10.66
N ASP A 50 21.08 -4.04 -9.74
CA ASP A 50 21.39 -4.90 -8.58
C ASP A 50 20.20 -5.06 -7.64
N ASP A 51 19.32 -4.04 -7.56
CA ASP A 51 18.17 -3.97 -6.66
C ASP A 51 16.82 -4.20 -7.35
N ARG A 52 16.74 -4.15 -8.68
CA ARG A 52 15.46 -4.25 -9.42
C ARG A 52 15.62 -4.60 -10.90
N LEU A 53 14.50 -4.96 -11.50
CA LEU A 53 14.32 -5.04 -12.95
C LEU A 53 13.28 -4.00 -13.37
N GLU A 54 13.58 -3.25 -14.43
CA GLU A 54 12.69 -2.25 -15.02
C GLU A 54 12.29 -2.61 -16.43
N VAL A 55 11.03 -2.40 -16.77
CA VAL A 55 10.55 -2.39 -18.14
C VAL A 55 9.88 -1.04 -18.39
N THR A 56 10.42 -0.28 -19.35
CA THR A 56 9.91 1.03 -19.75
C THR A 56 9.46 0.98 -21.19
N SER A 57 8.25 1.43 -21.48
CA SER A 57 7.71 1.47 -22.84
C SER A 57 7.26 2.89 -23.23
N PRO A 58 7.45 3.30 -24.50
CA PRO A 58 6.91 4.55 -25.01
C PRO A 58 5.39 4.55 -25.00
N GLY A 59 4.81 5.67 -24.61
CA GLY A 59 3.38 5.89 -24.51
C GLY A 59 2.89 5.75 -23.06
N GLY A 60 2.28 6.81 -22.54
CA GLY A 60 1.59 6.82 -21.26
C GLY A 60 0.28 6.04 -21.30
N LEU A 61 -0.54 6.19 -20.27
CA LEU A 61 -1.85 5.55 -20.17
C LEU A 61 -2.74 5.91 -21.36
N TYR A 62 -3.39 4.90 -21.95
CA TYR A 62 -4.07 5.04 -23.22
C TYR A 62 -5.53 5.42 -23.05
N ASN A 63 -5.99 6.37 -23.90
CA ASN A 63 -7.39 6.73 -24.07
C ASN A 63 -8.09 7.16 -22.76
N GLY A 64 -7.40 8.03 -22.00
CA GLY A 64 -7.95 8.64 -20.79
C GLY A 64 -8.05 7.70 -19.58
N LEU A 65 -7.36 6.55 -19.59
CA LEU A 65 -7.21 5.73 -18.39
C LEU A 65 -6.43 6.50 -17.34
N THR A 66 -6.93 6.47 -16.12
CA THR A 66 -6.22 6.96 -14.95
C THR A 66 -5.38 5.86 -14.31
N TYR A 67 -4.37 6.24 -13.54
CA TYR A 67 -3.56 5.30 -12.76
C TYR A 67 -4.43 4.45 -11.82
N GLU A 68 -5.41 5.04 -11.17
CA GLU A 68 -6.32 4.36 -10.25
C GLU A 68 -7.16 3.30 -10.96
N GLU A 69 -7.73 3.63 -12.13
CA GLU A 69 -8.48 2.66 -12.94
C GLU A 69 -7.62 1.47 -13.36
N VAL A 70 -6.38 1.73 -13.77
CA VAL A 70 -5.43 0.68 -14.17
C VAL A 70 -5.08 -0.22 -12.99
N MET A 71 -4.84 0.33 -11.81
CA MET A 71 -4.57 -0.44 -10.59
C MET A 71 -5.79 -1.26 -10.14
N ASN A 72 -7.00 -0.80 -10.44
CA ASN A 72 -8.25 -1.54 -10.20
C ASN A 72 -8.54 -2.62 -11.27
N GLY A 73 -7.68 -2.74 -12.29
CA GLY A 73 -7.76 -3.77 -13.33
C GLY A 73 -8.50 -3.34 -14.60
N HIS A 74 -8.77 -2.04 -14.77
CA HIS A 74 -9.26 -1.53 -16.03
C HIS A 74 -8.11 -1.49 -17.06
N SER A 75 -8.37 -1.93 -18.27
CA SER A 75 -7.38 -1.96 -19.34
C SER A 75 -7.99 -1.50 -20.66
N LYS A 76 -7.27 -0.65 -21.37
CA LYS A 76 -7.59 -0.26 -22.75
C LYS A 76 -6.35 -0.54 -23.59
N ILE A 77 -6.43 -1.56 -24.43
CA ILE A 77 -5.30 -2.00 -25.23
C ILE A 77 -5.09 -1.04 -26.38
N ARG A 78 -3.87 -0.53 -26.52
CA ARG A 78 -3.45 0.32 -27.63
C ARG A 78 -3.24 -0.49 -28.91
N ASN A 79 -2.53 -1.61 -28.82
CA ASN A 79 -2.13 -2.44 -29.96
C ASN A 79 -2.93 -3.75 -29.99
N LYS A 80 -4.21 -3.68 -30.39
CA LYS A 80 -5.13 -4.84 -30.41
C LYS A 80 -4.60 -5.99 -31.28
N GLY A 81 -3.94 -5.70 -32.40
CA GLY A 81 -3.35 -6.72 -33.27
C GLY A 81 -2.26 -7.51 -32.57
N ILE A 82 -1.33 -6.84 -31.89
CA ILE A 82 -0.25 -7.49 -31.12
C ILE A 82 -0.83 -8.33 -29.98
N ALA A 83 -1.78 -7.77 -29.24
CA ALA A 83 -2.42 -8.47 -28.14
C ALA A 83 -3.19 -9.72 -28.62
N ASN A 84 -3.82 -9.67 -29.80
CA ASN A 84 -4.50 -10.82 -30.37
C ASN A 84 -3.53 -11.94 -30.76
N ILE A 85 -2.39 -11.59 -31.33
CA ILE A 85 -1.32 -12.55 -31.63
C ILE A 85 -0.81 -13.20 -30.35
N PHE A 86 -0.51 -12.43 -29.31
CA PHE A 86 -0.07 -12.98 -28.03
C PHE A 86 -1.12 -13.87 -27.37
N SER A 87 -2.40 -13.55 -27.52
CA SER A 87 -3.49 -14.41 -27.07
C SER A 87 -3.54 -15.75 -27.82
N GLN A 88 -3.38 -15.73 -29.16
CA GLN A 88 -3.32 -16.96 -29.97
C GLN A 88 -2.10 -17.83 -29.63
N MET A 89 -0.99 -17.19 -29.22
CA MET A 89 0.20 -17.89 -28.73
C MET A 89 0.07 -18.42 -27.30
N GLY A 90 -1.06 -18.18 -26.62
CA GLY A 90 -1.24 -18.56 -25.22
C GLY A 90 -0.41 -17.76 -24.23
N LEU A 91 0.12 -16.61 -24.65
CA LEU A 91 0.94 -15.74 -23.80
C LEU A 91 0.10 -14.77 -22.95
N VAL A 92 -1.13 -14.51 -23.37
CA VAL A 92 -2.11 -13.65 -22.67
C VAL A 92 -3.36 -14.47 -22.42
N GLU A 93 -3.75 -14.64 -21.15
CA GLU A 93 -4.91 -15.47 -20.78
C GLU A 93 -6.21 -14.68 -20.69
N ALA A 94 -6.21 -13.48 -20.09
CA ALA A 94 -7.40 -12.67 -19.94
C ALA A 94 -7.08 -11.17 -19.95
N TRP A 95 -8.00 -10.39 -20.49
CA TRP A 95 -7.90 -8.94 -20.59
C TRP A 95 -8.03 -8.29 -19.19
N GLY A 96 -7.10 -7.38 -18.86
CA GLY A 96 -7.18 -6.59 -17.64
C GLY A 96 -6.59 -7.24 -16.38
N SER A 97 -6.08 -8.47 -16.44
CA SER A 97 -5.47 -9.15 -15.28
C SER A 97 -3.97 -8.92 -15.12
N GLY A 98 -3.29 -8.28 -16.09
CA GLY A 98 -1.84 -8.22 -16.16
C GLY A 98 -1.18 -7.57 -14.96
N ILE A 99 -1.65 -6.42 -14.53
CA ILE A 99 -1.08 -5.73 -13.33
C ILE A 99 -1.31 -6.56 -12.06
N LYS A 100 -2.50 -7.13 -11.89
CA LYS A 100 -2.79 -8.00 -10.73
C LYS A 100 -1.87 -9.22 -10.71
N ARG A 101 -1.58 -9.79 -11.88
CA ARG A 101 -0.66 -10.93 -12.02
C ARG A 101 0.77 -10.56 -11.62
N ILE A 102 1.27 -9.38 -12.03
CA ILE A 102 2.57 -8.88 -11.59
C ILE A 102 2.61 -8.70 -10.07
N LEU A 103 1.57 -8.09 -9.50
CA LEU A 103 1.46 -7.86 -8.05
C LEU A 103 1.42 -9.19 -7.27
N ASN A 104 0.57 -10.12 -7.67
CA ASN A 104 0.43 -11.42 -7.01
C ASN A 104 1.73 -12.25 -7.10
N ALA A 105 2.36 -12.29 -8.28
CA ALA A 105 3.63 -13.00 -8.44
C ALA A 105 4.75 -12.40 -7.58
N ALA A 106 4.79 -11.09 -7.43
CA ALA A 106 5.75 -10.45 -6.52
C ALA A 106 5.47 -10.81 -5.05
N GLU A 107 4.19 -10.80 -4.63
CA GLU A 107 3.76 -11.17 -3.28
C GLU A 107 4.08 -12.64 -2.96
N GLU A 108 3.78 -13.57 -3.87
CA GLU A 108 4.10 -15.01 -3.74
C GLU A 108 5.62 -15.27 -3.63
N TYR A 109 6.42 -14.38 -4.22
CA TYR A 109 7.88 -14.42 -4.14
C TYR A 109 8.43 -13.71 -2.90
N GLY A 110 7.59 -13.04 -2.09
CA GLY A 110 8.00 -12.25 -0.93
C GLY A 110 8.79 -11.00 -1.31
N LEU A 111 8.55 -10.45 -2.52
CA LEU A 111 9.24 -9.27 -3.02
C LEU A 111 8.54 -7.99 -2.57
N PRO A 112 9.25 -6.86 -2.50
CA PRO A 112 8.63 -5.56 -2.35
C PRO A 112 7.60 -5.31 -3.44
N LYS A 113 6.56 -4.52 -3.11
CA LYS A 113 5.48 -4.21 -4.04
C LYS A 113 6.03 -3.55 -5.32
N PRO A 114 5.71 -4.08 -6.51
CA PRO A 114 6.09 -3.47 -7.77
C PRO A 114 5.60 -2.03 -7.90
N ARG A 115 6.40 -1.18 -8.54
CA ARG A 115 6.06 0.22 -8.77
C ARG A 115 5.71 0.42 -10.23
N PHE A 116 4.65 1.18 -10.46
CA PHE A 116 4.16 1.57 -11.78
C PHE A 116 4.22 3.08 -11.88
N GLN A 117 4.80 3.61 -12.93
CA GLN A 117 5.00 5.05 -13.11
C GLN A 117 4.72 5.48 -14.53
N GLU A 118 4.04 6.61 -14.67
CA GLU A 118 3.91 7.35 -15.92
C GLU A 118 4.74 8.63 -15.82
N PHE A 119 5.59 8.90 -16.80
CA PHE A 119 6.42 10.10 -16.88
C PHE A 119 6.84 10.35 -18.31
N ASP A 120 6.93 11.59 -18.72
CA ASP A 120 7.43 12.00 -20.04
C ASP A 120 6.86 11.18 -21.23
N ASN A 121 5.57 10.89 -21.21
CA ASN A 121 4.90 10.01 -22.16
C ASN A 121 5.47 8.59 -22.24
N MET A 122 6.06 8.10 -21.16
CA MET A 122 6.56 6.74 -21.00
C MET A 122 5.81 6.05 -19.85
N PHE A 123 5.71 4.74 -19.90
CA PHE A 123 5.19 3.94 -18.79
C PHE A 123 6.26 2.95 -18.33
N ARG A 124 6.56 2.97 -17.03
CA ARG A 124 7.58 2.11 -16.40
C ARG A 124 6.95 1.20 -15.37
N VAL A 125 7.41 -0.04 -15.38
CA VAL A 125 7.14 -1.02 -14.31
C VAL A 125 8.46 -1.44 -13.71
N GLU A 126 8.56 -1.38 -12.37
CA GLU A 126 9.74 -1.76 -11.60
C GLU A 126 9.41 -2.95 -10.71
N LEU A 127 10.19 -4.01 -10.81
CA LEU A 127 10.10 -5.21 -9.99
C LEU A 127 11.35 -5.28 -9.13
N PHE A 128 11.20 -5.08 -7.82
CA PHE A 128 12.30 -5.00 -6.86
C PHE A 128 12.76 -6.39 -6.44
N ARG A 129 14.07 -6.52 -6.19
CA ARG A 129 14.66 -7.70 -5.53
C ARG A 129 14.55 -7.57 -4.02
N VAL A 130 14.55 -8.70 -3.35
CA VAL A 130 14.80 -8.74 -1.92
C VAL A 130 16.26 -8.31 -1.70
N ASN A 131 16.44 -7.16 -1.04
CA ASN A 131 17.78 -6.66 -0.74
C ASN A 131 18.19 -7.13 0.66
N PRO A 132 19.17 -8.03 0.82
CA PRO A 132 19.52 -8.58 2.13
C PRO A 132 19.93 -7.52 3.16
N ILE A 133 20.37 -6.34 2.72
CA ILE A 133 20.73 -5.23 3.62
C ILE A 133 19.48 -4.47 4.10
N THR A 134 18.50 -4.25 3.22
CA THR A 134 17.22 -3.62 3.59
C THR A 134 16.27 -4.58 4.29
N ASP A 135 16.37 -5.89 4.00
CA ASP A 135 15.52 -6.89 4.66
C ASP A 135 15.87 -7.09 6.13
N GLN A 136 17.14 -7.01 6.51
CA GLN A 136 17.49 -7.04 7.93
C GLN A 136 16.96 -5.82 8.67
N ALA A 137 16.98 -4.63 8.04
CA ALA A 137 16.37 -3.42 8.59
C ALA A 137 14.83 -3.50 8.58
N ASN A 138 14.23 -4.00 7.49
CA ASN A 138 12.77 -4.16 7.37
C ASN A 138 12.26 -5.33 8.22
N GLN A 139 13.01 -6.44 8.35
CA GLN A 139 12.68 -7.53 9.29
C GLN A 139 12.81 -7.07 10.73
N ALA A 140 13.84 -6.30 11.08
CA ALA A 140 13.95 -5.69 12.40
C ALA A 140 12.82 -4.69 12.67
N THR A 141 12.46 -3.87 11.68
CA THR A 141 11.34 -2.92 11.76
C THR A 141 9.98 -3.65 11.77
N ASN A 142 9.81 -4.70 10.97
CA ASN A 142 8.59 -5.52 10.97
C ASN A 142 8.48 -6.38 12.23
N GLN A 143 9.58 -6.90 12.77
CA GLN A 143 9.59 -7.57 14.06
C GLN A 143 9.32 -6.60 15.22
N ALA A 144 9.88 -5.38 15.17
CA ALA A 144 9.57 -4.32 16.10
C ALA A 144 8.11 -3.87 15.98
N ASN A 145 7.57 -3.72 14.76
CA ASN A 145 6.18 -3.38 14.51
C ASN A 145 5.23 -4.53 14.87
N GLN A 146 5.62 -5.80 14.66
CA GLN A 146 4.85 -6.97 15.10
C GLN A 146 4.88 -7.10 16.62
N ALA A 147 6.03 -6.88 17.26
CA ALA A 147 6.13 -6.85 18.72
C ALA A 147 5.32 -5.68 19.32
N THR A 148 5.34 -4.51 18.67
CA THR A 148 4.54 -3.34 19.06
C THR A 148 3.04 -3.58 18.82
N ASN A 149 2.66 -4.23 17.70
CA ASN A 149 1.28 -4.60 17.43
C ASN A 149 0.80 -5.72 18.36
N GLN A 150 1.66 -6.68 18.69
CA GLN A 150 1.37 -7.73 19.68
C GLN A 150 1.24 -7.13 21.09
N ALA A 151 2.16 -6.25 21.47
CA ALA A 151 2.07 -5.50 22.72
C ALA A 151 0.83 -4.58 22.77
N ASN A 152 0.46 -3.95 21.65
CA ASN A 152 -0.76 -3.16 21.56
C ASN A 152 -2.03 -4.04 21.57
N GLN A 153 -2.01 -5.24 20.98
CA GLN A 153 -3.11 -6.20 21.09
C GLN A 153 -3.21 -6.81 22.51
N ASP A 154 -2.08 -7.03 23.16
CA ASP A 154 -2.06 -7.50 24.55
C ASP A 154 -2.47 -6.37 25.53
N LEU A 155 -2.12 -5.11 25.21
CA LEU A 155 -2.64 -3.93 25.91
C LEU A 155 -4.15 -3.72 25.65
N GLU A 156 -4.62 -3.93 24.41
CA GLU A 156 -6.06 -3.91 24.10
C GLU A 156 -6.83 -5.06 24.78
N ARG A 157 -6.18 -6.21 25.01
CA ARG A 157 -6.76 -7.31 25.80
C ARG A 157 -6.77 -7.03 27.29
N LEU A 158 -5.79 -6.29 27.81
CA LEU A 158 -5.77 -5.81 29.18
C LEU A 158 -6.79 -4.68 29.42
N ASP A 159 -6.97 -3.78 28.41
CA ASP A 159 -8.02 -2.76 28.42
C ASP A 159 -9.46 -3.34 28.37
N GLN A 160 -9.63 -4.61 27.96
CA GLN A 160 -10.95 -5.27 28.00
C GLN A 160 -11.36 -5.82 29.37
N VAL A 161 -10.49 -5.68 30.39
CA VAL A 161 -10.74 -6.08 31.78
C VAL A 161 -10.89 -4.88 32.71
N GLU A 162 -10.76 -3.64 32.17
CA GLU A 162 -10.90 -2.45 33.00
C GLU A 162 -12.31 -1.83 32.90
N ASP A 163 -12.86 -1.58 34.09
CA ASP A 163 -14.08 -0.83 34.42
C ASP A 163 -14.49 0.21 33.35
N GLU A 164 -15.71 0.16 32.87
CA GLU A 164 -16.30 1.12 31.90
C GLU A 164 -16.17 2.62 32.30
N ASN A 165 -15.57 2.90 33.43
CA ASN A 165 -15.45 4.22 34.02
C ASN A 165 -14.05 4.84 34.04
N VAL A 166 -12.99 4.12 33.63
CA VAL A 166 -11.64 4.65 33.61
C VAL A 166 -11.29 5.20 32.22
N LEU A 167 -10.77 6.43 32.19
CA LEU A 167 -10.33 7.10 30.96
C LEU A 167 -8.93 6.62 30.61
N SER A 168 -8.69 6.20 29.35
CA SER A 168 -7.38 5.89 28.84
C SER A 168 -6.50 7.14 28.70
N GLU A 169 -5.17 6.98 28.68
CA GLU A 169 -4.23 8.09 28.50
C GLU A 169 -4.55 8.92 27.24
N LYS A 170 -4.88 8.27 26.15
CA LYS A 170 -5.26 8.92 24.89
C LYS A 170 -6.57 9.72 24.97
N GLU A 171 -7.52 9.24 25.75
CA GLU A 171 -8.77 9.97 26.05
C GLU A 171 -8.48 11.21 26.89
N ILE A 172 -7.55 11.10 27.85
CA ILE A 172 -7.11 12.20 28.71
C ILE A 172 -6.38 13.27 27.89
N GLU A 173 -5.52 12.89 26.93
CA GLU A 173 -4.82 13.83 26.06
C GLU A 173 -5.81 14.66 25.21
N ILE A 174 -6.85 14.05 24.64
CA ILE A 174 -7.89 14.78 23.91
C ILE A 174 -8.66 15.74 24.85
N LEU A 175 -9.01 15.30 26.05
CA LEU A 175 -9.68 16.17 27.02
C LEU A 175 -8.82 17.35 27.44
N ASN A 176 -7.51 17.16 27.58
CA ASN A 176 -6.58 18.24 27.90
C ASN A 176 -6.50 19.28 26.77
N LEU A 177 -6.42 18.84 25.50
CA LEU A 177 -6.46 19.74 24.35
C LEU A 177 -7.78 20.52 24.28
N VAL A 178 -8.90 19.86 24.50
CA VAL A 178 -10.21 20.51 24.53
C VAL A 178 -10.31 21.53 25.67
N ARG A 179 -9.72 21.22 26.84
CA ARG A 179 -9.70 22.16 27.99
C ARG A 179 -8.91 23.42 27.67
N MET A 180 -7.77 23.27 26.94
CA MET A 180 -6.94 24.42 26.54
C MET A 180 -7.59 25.21 25.40
N GLN A 181 -8.22 24.55 24.44
CA GLN A 181 -8.82 25.17 23.26
C GLN A 181 -10.18 24.53 22.92
N PRO A 182 -11.28 24.97 23.49
CA PRO A 182 -12.59 24.37 23.28
C PRO A 182 -13.11 24.41 21.84
N SER A 183 -12.57 25.29 20.99
CA SER A 183 -12.94 25.41 19.57
C SER A 183 -12.08 24.57 18.64
N ILE A 184 -11.10 23.83 19.15
CA ILE A 184 -10.15 23.03 18.36
C ILE A 184 -10.89 22.04 17.45
N THR A 185 -10.44 21.94 16.20
CA THR A 185 -10.99 21.00 15.23
C THR A 185 -10.31 19.63 15.35
N GLN A 186 -10.96 18.58 14.85
CA GLN A 186 -10.38 17.23 14.85
C GLN A 186 -9.07 17.15 14.04
N LYS A 187 -8.91 17.98 13.01
CA LYS A 187 -7.66 18.05 12.24
C LYS A 187 -6.54 18.71 13.05
N GLU A 188 -6.86 19.78 13.75
CA GLU A 188 -5.89 20.46 14.65
C GLU A 188 -5.49 19.56 15.82
N MET A 189 -6.42 18.77 16.39
CA MET A 189 -6.10 17.76 17.39
C MET A 189 -5.13 16.70 16.83
N ALA A 190 -5.38 16.22 15.62
CA ALA A 190 -4.53 15.25 14.96
C ALA A 190 -3.10 15.78 14.78
N ASN A 191 -2.96 17.04 14.34
CA ASN A 191 -1.66 17.68 14.20
C ASN A 191 -0.97 17.94 15.54
N ALA A 192 -1.72 18.36 16.58
CA ALA A 192 -1.17 18.67 17.90
C ALA A 192 -0.68 17.44 18.66
N LEU A 193 -1.30 16.28 18.43
CA LEU A 193 -0.95 15.00 19.07
C LEU A 193 -0.05 14.12 18.20
N ASP A 194 0.27 14.54 16.97
CA ASP A 194 0.95 13.73 15.95
C ASP A 194 0.23 12.39 15.68
N TRP A 195 -1.10 12.43 15.69
CA TRP A 195 -1.97 11.29 15.44
C TRP A 195 -2.63 11.36 14.07
N ASN A 196 -3.00 10.19 13.53
CA ASN A 196 -3.87 10.19 12.37
C ASN A 196 -5.30 10.63 12.72
N LEU A 197 -6.00 11.21 11.74
CA LEU A 197 -7.36 11.73 11.94
C LEU A 197 -8.38 10.65 12.35
N ALA A 198 -8.15 9.40 11.93
CA ALA A 198 -9.02 8.27 12.26
C ALA A 198 -8.96 7.94 13.76
N SER A 199 -7.77 7.93 14.35
CA SER A 199 -7.56 7.74 15.79
C SER A 199 -8.25 8.82 16.61
N VAL A 200 -8.09 10.10 16.22
CA VAL A 200 -8.78 11.21 16.91
C VAL A 200 -10.29 11.04 16.85
N LYS A 201 -10.85 10.69 15.70
CA LYS A 201 -12.29 10.44 15.57
C LYS A 201 -12.77 9.31 16.47
N TYR A 202 -12.01 8.22 16.53
CA TYR A 202 -12.31 7.06 17.35
C TYR A 202 -12.41 7.42 18.85
N TYR A 203 -11.37 8.09 19.40
CA TYR A 203 -11.37 8.48 20.82
C TYR A 203 -12.40 9.55 21.15
N ILE A 204 -12.68 10.49 20.24
CA ILE A 204 -13.79 11.44 20.41
C ILE A 204 -15.14 10.72 20.47
N THR A 205 -15.35 9.68 19.67
CA THR A 205 -16.58 8.88 19.72
C THR A 205 -16.69 8.15 21.05
N LYS A 206 -15.63 7.47 21.51
CA LYS A 206 -15.58 6.83 22.84
C LYS A 206 -15.87 7.82 23.99
N LEU A 207 -15.25 9.01 23.95
CA LEU A 207 -15.51 10.05 24.96
C LEU A 207 -16.96 10.56 24.98
N LYS A 208 -17.63 10.57 23.82
CA LYS A 208 -19.05 10.90 23.72
C LYS A 208 -19.93 9.79 24.28
N GLU A 209 -19.64 8.54 23.96
CA GLU A 209 -20.34 7.36 24.47
C GLU A 209 -20.23 7.25 25.99
N LYS A 210 -19.03 7.51 26.52
CA LYS A 210 -18.78 7.59 27.98
C LYS A 210 -19.34 8.85 28.65
N ASN A 211 -19.97 9.77 27.89
CA ASN A 211 -20.52 11.05 28.39
C ASN A 211 -19.49 12.00 29.01
N TYR A 212 -18.23 11.97 28.58
CA TYR A 212 -17.21 12.93 28.99
C TYR A 212 -17.06 14.12 28.06
N LEU A 213 -17.55 14.02 26.81
CA LEU A 213 -17.38 15.05 25.80
C LEU A 213 -18.66 15.27 24.99
N LYS A 214 -19.03 16.52 24.77
CA LYS A 214 -20.17 16.92 23.92
C LYS A 214 -19.76 18.07 23.01
N ARG A 215 -20.29 18.10 21.78
CA ARG A 215 -20.14 19.26 20.91
C ARG A 215 -21.38 20.12 20.99
N GLN A 216 -21.18 21.40 21.24
CA GLN A 216 -22.25 22.41 21.30
C GLN A 216 -22.10 23.41 20.17
N GLY A 217 -23.13 23.65 19.38
CA GLY A 217 -23.15 24.56 18.24
C GLY A 217 -23.04 23.85 16.88
N SER A 218 -22.91 24.63 15.80
CA SER A 218 -22.84 24.13 14.44
C SER A 218 -21.48 23.47 14.13
N SER A 219 -21.43 22.70 13.02
CA SER A 219 -20.20 22.03 12.56
C SER A 219 -19.02 22.97 12.32
N GLN A 220 -19.29 24.25 11.96
CA GLN A 220 -18.26 25.25 11.65
C GLN A 220 -17.92 26.18 12.83
N LYS A 221 -18.83 26.43 13.77
CA LYS A 221 -18.65 27.35 14.91
C LYS A 221 -18.92 26.68 16.25
N GLY A 222 -18.98 25.36 16.31
CA GLY A 222 -19.26 24.62 17.54
C GLY A 222 -18.03 24.53 18.44
N LYS A 223 -18.29 24.46 19.75
CA LYS A 223 -17.29 24.24 20.81
C LYS A 223 -17.46 22.86 21.42
N TRP A 224 -16.37 22.28 21.86
CA TRP A 224 -16.38 21.08 22.69
C TRP A 224 -16.63 21.45 24.14
N VAL A 225 -17.46 20.67 24.80
CA VAL A 225 -17.81 20.84 26.23
C VAL A 225 -17.44 19.54 26.92
N ILE A 226 -16.59 19.65 27.95
CA ILE A 226 -16.26 18.55 28.84
C ILE A 226 -17.38 18.43 29.86
N LEU A 227 -17.95 17.23 29.96
CA LEU A 227 -18.99 16.90 30.90
C LEU A 227 -18.33 16.28 32.15
N THR A 228 -18.53 16.89 33.32
CA THR A 228 -18.18 16.27 34.58
C THR A 228 -19.32 15.39 35.02
N LYS A 229 -19.07 14.07 35.22
CA LYS A 229 -20.05 13.24 35.93
C LYS A 229 -20.24 13.88 37.33
N ARG A 230 -21.39 14.46 37.57
CA ARG A 230 -21.88 14.68 38.94
C ARG A 230 -22.52 13.37 39.37
N ASP A 231 -22.12 12.91 40.56
CA ASP A 231 -22.71 11.79 41.28
C ASP A 231 -24.23 11.80 41.26
#